data_f3bb16e805a2a6808501c712bdb7e9c0
#
_entry.id   f3bb16e805a2a6808501c712bdb7e9c0
#
_cell.length_a   1.000
_cell.length_b   1.000
_cell.length_c   1.000
_cell.angle_alpha   90.00
_cell.angle_beta   90.00
_cell.angle_gamma   90.00
#
_symmetry.space_group_name_H-M   'P 1'
#
loop_
_entity.id
_entity.type
_entity.pdbx_description
1 polymer ?
#
loop_
_entity_poly.entity_id
_entity_poly.type
_entity_poly.pdbx_seq_one_letter_code
_entity_poly.pdbx_strand_id
1 'polypeptide(L)'
;AAGGTNTTVNISVGPMTITPTSSTTDNAAMMGQTFTNVAGTGGSGAGALFNVTVGEMTTTPTSSTTSNTSMMGQTFTNVAASAPAGGGTTAKYTVTIGQMQFNETSGNSTSDGETFSTNYANISATTVSGGGSGAIFDVSINGSGSIQASVTNLGSGYNVGDQLRISGSSIGGGSDLILTIGAANVSISQTDAGSGYVRGEAITILGNLIGGSAGAGPGGDDIALTVGDANVTISLANAGTGYAAGDVVTIPGNLIGGSAGAGPGGDDIDVTVGDATISV
;
A
#
# COMPACT_ATOMS: atom_id res chain seq x y z
N ALA A 1 31.59 27.89 60.87
CA ALA A 1 31.30 26.68 60.14
C ALA A 1 29.94 26.90 59.49
N ALA A 2 29.90 27.02 58.15
CA ALA A 2 28.64 27.04 57.39
C ALA A 2 28.12 25.61 57.30
N GLY A 3 26.95 25.39 57.90
CA GLY A 3 26.23 24.13 57.78
C GLY A 3 25.75 23.95 56.33
N GLY A 4 26.37 23.01 55.61
CA GLY A 4 25.88 22.63 54.31
C GLY A 4 24.51 21.89 54.48
N THR A 5 23.50 22.37 53.83
CA THR A 5 22.23 21.66 53.70
C THR A 5 22.42 20.47 52.80
N ASN A 6 22.16 19.25 53.28
CA ASN A 6 22.15 18.07 52.44
C ASN A 6 21.05 18.20 51.40
N THR A 7 21.43 18.27 50.12
CA THR A 7 20.48 18.24 49.02
C THR A 7 20.14 16.75 48.79
N THR A 8 18.91 16.38 48.95
CA THR A 8 18.38 15.06 48.56
C THR A 8 18.03 15.10 47.07
N VAL A 9 18.62 14.21 46.33
CA VAL A 9 18.32 14.00 44.91
C VAL A 9 17.45 12.77 44.78
N ASN A 10 16.30 12.88 44.17
CA ASN A 10 15.43 11.74 43.85
C ASN A 10 15.89 11.19 42.48
N ILE A 11 16.39 9.97 42.48
CA ILE A 11 16.75 9.25 41.26
C ILE A 11 15.66 8.25 40.96
N SER A 12 15.06 8.34 39.78
CA SER A 12 14.13 7.35 39.27
C SER A 12 14.79 6.60 38.11
N VAL A 13 14.80 5.26 38.19
CA VAL A 13 15.26 4.41 37.10
C VAL A 13 14.02 3.87 36.40
N GLY A 14 13.86 4.18 35.11
CA GLY A 14 12.79 3.68 34.30
C GLY A 14 12.92 2.19 33.98
N PRO A 15 11.92 1.59 33.36
CA PRO A 15 12.01 0.20 32.91
C PRO A 15 13.10 0.03 31.82
N MET A 16 13.61 -1.19 31.69
CA MET A 16 14.50 -1.54 30.60
C MET A 16 13.80 -1.30 29.23
N THR A 17 14.56 -0.86 28.27
CA THR A 17 14.12 -0.78 26.88
C THR A 17 14.37 -2.10 26.15
N ILE A 18 13.60 -2.35 25.09
CA ILE A 18 13.75 -3.55 24.28
C ILE A 18 13.75 -3.16 22.80
N THR A 19 14.57 -3.85 22.01
CA THR A 19 14.62 -3.70 20.56
C THR A 19 14.51 -5.08 19.92
N PRO A 20 13.44 -5.41 19.20
CA PRO A 20 13.32 -6.66 18.47
C PRO A 20 14.30 -6.69 17.29
N THR A 21 14.92 -7.83 17.05
CA THR A 21 15.82 -8.05 15.91
C THR A 21 15.08 -8.35 14.61
N SER A 22 13.87 -8.89 14.71
CA SER A 22 12.94 -9.04 13.58
C SER A 22 11.59 -8.44 13.94
N SER A 23 10.98 -7.75 12.96
CA SER A 23 9.67 -7.10 13.11
C SER A 23 8.62 -7.65 12.14
N THR A 24 8.88 -8.80 11.52
CA THR A 24 7.96 -9.44 10.56
C THR A 24 8.00 -10.96 10.72
N THR A 25 6.91 -11.60 10.33
CA THR A 25 6.81 -13.07 10.22
C THR A 25 6.09 -13.45 8.94
N ASP A 26 6.47 -14.58 8.36
CA ASP A 26 5.80 -15.20 7.21
C ASP A 26 4.89 -16.38 7.64
N ASN A 27 4.79 -16.66 8.94
CA ASN A 27 3.97 -17.75 9.44
C ASN A 27 2.48 -17.37 9.49
N ALA A 28 1.71 -17.93 8.56
CA ALA A 28 0.27 -17.69 8.45
C ALA A 28 -0.53 -18.08 9.71
N ALA A 29 -0.04 -19.01 10.53
CA ALA A 29 -0.73 -19.42 11.75
C ALA A 29 -0.65 -18.38 12.87
N MET A 30 0.31 -17.46 12.79
CA MET A 30 0.49 -16.38 13.76
C MET A 30 -0.26 -15.10 13.36
N MET A 31 -0.60 -14.95 12.09
CA MET A 31 -1.17 -13.70 11.55
C MET A 31 -2.52 -13.34 12.20
N GLY A 32 -2.69 -12.04 12.47
CA GLY A 32 -3.90 -11.49 13.11
C GLY A 32 -4.04 -11.83 14.60
N GLN A 33 -3.04 -12.45 15.23
CA GLN A 33 -3.14 -12.89 16.64
C GLN A 33 -2.38 -11.97 17.60
N THR A 34 -2.83 -11.97 18.85
CA THR A 34 -2.16 -11.31 19.96
C THR A 34 -1.91 -12.31 21.08
N PHE A 35 -0.66 -12.42 21.49
CA PHE A 35 -0.20 -13.29 22.56
C PHE A 35 0.22 -12.42 23.73
N THR A 36 -0.27 -12.71 24.93
CA THR A 36 0.02 -11.91 26.13
C THR A 36 0.82 -12.71 27.15
N ASN A 37 1.70 -12.01 27.86
CA ASN A 37 2.55 -12.61 28.91
C ASN A 37 3.37 -13.80 28.41
N VAL A 38 3.89 -13.72 27.19
CA VAL A 38 4.76 -14.75 26.61
C VAL A 38 6.12 -14.68 27.28
N ALA A 39 6.57 -15.80 27.84
CA ALA A 39 7.85 -15.86 28.52
C ALA A 39 9.02 -15.82 27.54
N GLY A 40 9.97 -14.93 27.77
CA GLY A 40 11.26 -14.92 27.09
C GLY A 40 12.26 -15.85 27.79
N THR A 41 13.23 -16.36 27.02
CA THR A 41 14.32 -17.22 27.46
C THR A 41 15.65 -16.62 27.05
N GLY A 42 16.75 -16.95 27.77
CA GLY A 42 18.10 -16.44 27.46
C GLY A 42 18.43 -15.14 28.20
N GLY A 43 19.59 -14.56 27.88
CA GLY A 43 20.15 -13.45 28.64
C GLY A 43 20.70 -13.86 30.02
N SER A 44 21.12 -12.87 30.82
CA SER A 44 21.63 -13.09 32.19
C SER A 44 20.53 -13.07 33.27
N GLY A 45 19.32 -12.61 32.91
CA GLY A 45 18.18 -12.42 33.81
C GLY A 45 17.14 -13.53 33.72
N ALA A 46 16.00 -13.30 34.38
CA ALA A 46 14.86 -14.21 34.38
C ALA A 46 13.52 -13.44 34.52
N GLY A 47 12.43 -14.08 34.07
CA GLY A 47 11.08 -13.63 34.30
C GLY A 47 10.59 -12.50 33.40
N ALA A 48 11.28 -12.18 32.30
CA ALA A 48 10.74 -11.26 31.31
C ALA A 48 9.52 -11.85 30.62
N LEU A 49 8.46 -11.03 30.52
CA LEU A 49 7.22 -11.39 29.81
C LEU A 49 6.94 -10.33 28.76
N PHE A 50 6.46 -10.80 27.60
CA PHE A 50 6.20 -9.97 26.43
C PHE A 50 4.75 -10.10 25.97
N ASN A 51 4.22 -9.01 25.42
CA ASN A 51 3.03 -9.08 24.58
C ASN A 51 3.49 -8.99 23.13
N VAL A 52 3.05 -9.95 22.32
CA VAL A 52 3.39 -10.06 20.90
C VAL A 52 2.10 -9.93 20.11
N THR A 53 2.01 -8.92 19.27
CA THR A 53 0.91 -8.75 18.34
C THR A 53 1.43 -8.95 16.93
N VAL A 54 0.90 -9.95 16.26
CA VAL A 54 1.19 -10.23 14.86
C VAL A 54 0.06 -9.63 14.02
N GLY A 55 0.41 -8.72 13.13
CA GLY A 55 -0.53 -8.11 12.20
C GLY A 55 -1.05 -9.12 11.19
N GLU A 56 -1.91 -8.66 10.32
CA GLU A 56 -2.39 -9.46 9.20
C GLU A 56 -1.34 -9.55 8.10
N MET A 57 -1.47 -10.56 7.22
CA MET A 57 -0.60 -10.66 6.04
C MET A 57 -0.70 -9.40 5.20
N THR A 58 0.39 -9.01 4.58
CA THR A 58 0.40 -7.96 3.58
C THR A 58 0.26 -8.56 2.18
N THR A 59 -0.29 -7.78 1.24
CA THR A 59 -0.34 -8.17 -0.16
C THR A 59 0.14 -7.03 -1.04
N THR A 60 0.91 -7.39 -2.06
CA THR A 60 1.45 -6.41 -3.02
C THR A 60 0.92 -6.73 -4.41
N PRO A 61 0.24 -5.80 -5.09
CA PRO A 61 -0.19 -5.99 -6.47
C PRO A 61 1.02 -6.00 -7.41
N THR A 62 1.00 -6.92 -8.37
CA THR A 62 2.02 -7.00 -9.43
C THR A 62 1.73 -6.06 -10.59
N SER A 63 0.46 -5.62 -10.73
CA SER A 63 0.06 -4.58 -11.68
C SER A 63 -0.82 -3.55 -10.96
N SER A 64 -0.60 -2.28 -11.27
CA SER A 64 -1.33 -1.15 -10.68
C SER A 64 -2.12 -0.35 -11.71
N THR A 65 -2.34 -0.90 -12.92
CA THR A 65 -3.08 -0.22 -13.98
C THR A 65 -3.96 -1.19 -14.75
N THR A 66 -5.07 -0.69 -15.30
CA THR A 66 -5.92 -1.42 -16.24
C THR A 66 -6.17 -0.61 -17.50
N SER A 67 -6.26 -1.31 -18.64
CA SER A 67 -6.65 -0.74 -19.93
C SER A 67 -8.15 -0.89 -20.23
N ASN A 68 -8.90 -1.59 -19.39
CA ASN A 68 -10.33 -1.82 -19.62
C ASN A 68 -11.15 -0.61 -19.22
N THR A 69 -11.64 0.12 -20.23
CA THR A 69 -12.40 1.36 -20.04
C THR A 69 -13.75 1.15 -19.35
N SER A 70 -14.31 -0.09 -19.41
CA SER A 70 -15.59 -0.38 -18.74
C SER A 70 -15.47 -0.42 -17.21
N MET A 71 -14.26 -0.60 -16.68
CA MET A 71 -13.98 -0.64 -15.24
C MET A 71 -13.64 0.74 -14.67
N MET A 72 -13.28 1.70 -15.51
CA MET A 72 -12.73 2.99 -15.08
C MET A 72 -13.73 3.81 -14.26
N GLY A 73 -13.23 4.46 -13.22
CA GLY A 73 -14.02 5.27 -12.29
C GLY A 73 -14.87 4.48 -11.32
N GLN A 74 -14.76 3.16 -11.26
CA GLN A 74 -15.56 2.31 -10.38
C GLN A 74 -14.80 1.87 -9.13
N THR A 75 -15.56 1.58 -8.07
CA THR A 75 -15.04 1.00 -6.84
C THR A 75 -15.83 -0.27 -6.51
N PHE A 76 -15.11 -1.36 -6.31
CA PHE A 76 -15.65 -2.68 -5.98
C PHE A 76 -15.24 -3.03 -4.55
N THR A 77 -16.20 -3.36 -3.71
CA THR A 77 -15.96 -3.67 -2.29
C THR A 77 -16.17 -5.16 -2.01
N ASN A 78 -15.47 -5.68 -1.01
CA ASN A 78 -15.54 -7.10 -0.60
C ASN A 78 -15.23 -8.09 -1.74
N VAL A 79 -14.36 -7.70 -2.66
CA VAL A 79 -13.95 -8.54 -3.78
C VAL A 79 -13.06 -9.66 -3.26
N ALA A 80 -13.47 -10.89 -3.46
CA ALA A 80 -12.72 -12.06 -3.06
C ALA A 80 -11.54 -12.30 -4.00
N ALA A 81 -10.36 -12.57 -3.44
CA ALA A 81 -9.24 -13.11 -4.22
C ALA A 81 -9.35 -14.65 -4.32
N SER A 82 -8.43 -15.30 -5.01
CA SER A 82 -8.34 -16.75 -5.03
C SER A 82 -8.13 -17.32 -3.62
N ALA A 83 -8.69 -18.50 -3.36
CA ALA A 83 -8.47 -19.19 -2.10
C ALA A 83 -7.00 -19.62 -1.95
N PRO A 84 -6.45 -19.69 -0.72
CA PRO A 84 -5.11 -20.19 -0.48
C PRO A 84 -4.99 -21.66 -0.85
N ALA A 85 -3.83 -22.08 -1.35
CA ALA A 85 -3.57 -23.45 -1.79
C ALA A 85 -3.67 -24.48 -0.65
N GLY A 86 -3.41 -24.08 0.59
CA GLY A 86 -3.50 -24.91 1.81
C GLY A 86 -4.91 -25.07 2.39
N GLY A 87 -5.90 -24.41 1.81
CA GLY A 87 -7.27 -24.35 2.34
C GLY A 87 -7.38 -23.35 3.48
N GLY A 88 -7.90 -22.30 3.48
CA GLY A 88 -8.11 -21.27 4.48
C GLY A 88 -9.30 -20.41 4.11
N THR A 89 -9.43 -19.26 4.71
CA THR A 89 -10.44 -18.29 4.34
C THR A 89 -9.90 -17.34 3.27
N THR A 90 -10.77 -16.97 2.34
CA THR A 90 -10.43 -16.09 1.22
C THR A 90 -10.23 -14.65 1.67
N ALA A 91 -9.11 -14.06 1.28
CA ALA A 91 -8.86 -12.64 1.48
C ALA A 91 -9.82 -11.79 0.64
N LYS A 92 -10.20 -10.63 1.17
CA LYS A 92 -11.10 -9.69 0.50
C LYS A 92 -10.48 -8.30 0.39
N TYR A 93 -10.86 -7.61 -0.67
CA TYR A 93 -10.29 -6.33 -1.05
C TYR A 93 -11.37 -5.33 -1.45
N THR A 94 -11.03 -4.07 -1.26
CA THR A 94 -11.65 -2.98 -2.01
C THR A 94 -10.72 -2.63 -3.16
N VAL A 95 -11.25 -2.68 -4.38
CA VAL A 95 -10.55 -2.33 -5.62
C VAL A 95 -11.14 -1.05 -6.17
N THR A 96 -10.34 -0.01 -6.26
CA THR A 96 -10.74 1.28 -6.85
C THR A 96 -10.00 1.48 -8.16
N ILE A 97 -10.74 1.57 -9.24
CA ILE A 97 -10.21 1.85 -10.57
C ILE A 97 -10.31 3.36 -10.80
N GLY A 98 -9.20 4.00 -11.03
CA GLY A 98 -9.14 5.43 -11.33
C GLY A 98 -9.80 5.77 -12.65
N GLN A 99 -9.82 7.06 -12.95
CA GLN A 99 -10.28 7.55 -14.24
C GLN A 99 -9.24 7.24 -15.32
N MET A 100 -9.71 7.19 -16.57
CA MET A 100 -8.89 7.16 -17.76
C MET A 100 -7.87 8.30 -17.74
N GLN A 101 -6.61 8.00 -18.04
CA GLN A 101 -5.56 9.00 -18.14
C GLN A 101 -5.53 9.56 -19.56
N PHE A 102 -5.28 10.85 -19.67
CA PHE A 102 -5.08 11.53 -20.94
C PHE A 102 -3.66 12.09 -20.97
N ASN A 103 -2.83 11.55 -21.83
CA ASN A 103 -1.46 11.98 -21.99
C ASN A 103 -1.36 12.85 -23.24
N GLU A 104 -0.84 14.04 -23.10
CA GLU A 104 -0.52 14.91 -24.23
C GLU A 104 0.59 14.25 -25.06
N THR A 105 0.30 13.96 -26.33
CA THR A 105 1.22 13.27 -27.22
C THR A 105 1.81 14.21 -28.27
N SER A 106 1.03 15.17 -28.73
CA SER A 106 1.46 16.27 -29.56
C SER A 106 0.46 17.40 -29.45
N GLY A 107 0.94 18.56 -29.46
CA GLY A 107 0.22 19.79 -29.32
C GLY A 107 1.23 20.80 -28.86
N ASN A 108 1.04 21.99 -29.18
CA ASN A 108 2.00 22.98 -28.82
C ASN A 108 1.89 23.25 -27.33
N SER A 109 2.86 22.80 -26.57
CA SER A 109 3.05 23.29 -25.18
C SER A 109 3.44 24.78 -25.16
N THR A 110 3.60 25.36 -26.34
CA THR A 110 3.89 26.79 -26.55
C THR A 110 3.09 27.26 -27.74
N SER A 111 2.16 28.10 -27.50
CA SER A 111 1.19 28.69 -28.41
C SER A 111 1.73 29.29 -29.68
N ASP A 112 1.16 28.90 -30.79
CA ASP A 112 1.14 29.69 -32.01
C ASP A 112 -0.23 30.39 -32.15
N GLY A 113 -0.49 31.39 -31.31
CA GLY A 113 -1.65 32.29 -31.44
C GLY A 113 -2.79 32.08 -30.47
N GLU A 114 -2.66 31.18 -29.46
CA GLU A 114 -3.63 31.08 -28.39
C GLU A 114 -3.55 32.29 -27.45
N THR A 115 -4.66 32.57 -26.78
CA THR A 115 -4.70 33.64 -25.79
C THR A 115 -4.15 33.14 -24.45
N PHE A 116 -3.01 33.67 -24.03
CA PHE A 116 -2.39 33.34 -22.75
C PHE A 116 -3.27 33.69 -21.55
N SER A 117 -3.06 32.96 -20.45
CA SER A 117 -3.80 33.14 -19.19
C SER A 117 -5.31 33.02 -19.34
N THR A 118 -5.78 32.09 -20.16
CA THR A 118 -7.19 31.86 -20.46
C THR A 118 -7.62 30.46 -20.13
N ASN A 119 -8.86 30.32 -19.68
CA ASN A 119 -9.51 29.04 -19.44
C ASN A 119 -10.68 28.85 -20.41
N TYR A 120 -10.75 27.69 -21.00
CA TYR A 120 -11.81 27.26 -21.88
C TYR A 120 -12.55 26.09 -21.24
N ALA A 121 -13.84 26.19 -21.05
CA ALA A 121 -14.65 25.16 -20.41
C ALA A 121 -15.48 24.38 -21.41
N ASN A 122 -15.75 23.10 -21.10
CA ASN A 122 -16.63 22.23 -21.87
C ASN A 122 -16.23 22.06 -23.35
N ILE A 123 -14.95 21.95 -23.64
CA ILE A 123 -14.43 21.75 -24.99
C ILE A 123 -14.61 20.29 -25.40
N SER A 124 -15.36 20.04 -26.46
CA SER A 124 -15.53 18.70 -27.03
C SER A 124 -14.29 18.27 -27.80
N ALA A 125 -13.79 17.07 -27.52
CA ALA A 125 -12.76 16.43 -28.32
C ALA A 125 -13.37 15.56 -29.42
N THR A 126 -12.63 15.41 -30.51
CA THR A 126 -12.95 14.51 -31.62
C THR A 126 -11.95 13.37 -31.68
N THR A 127 -12.42 12.16 -32.01
CA THR A 127 -11.54 10.99 -32.17
C THR A 127 -10.68 11.14 -33.41
N VAL A 128 -9.35 10.95 -33.26
CA VAL A 128 -8.37 10.93 -34.37
C VAL A 128 -8.12 9.50 -34.81
N SER A 129 -7.93 8.60 -33.85
CA SER A 129 -7.73 7.16 -34.09
C SER A 129 -8.46 6.36 -33.02
N GLY A 130 -8.91 5.17 -33.37
CA GLY A 130 -9.67 4.29 -32.49
C GLY A 130 -11.16 4.52 -32.54
N GLY A 131 -11.86 4.17 -31.45
CA GLY A 131 -13.29 4.32 -31.27
C GLY A 131 -13.65 5.39 -30.25
N GLY A 132 -14.92 5.39 -29.83
CA GLY A 132 -15.41 6.24 -28.77
C GLY A 132 -15.86 7.63 -29.19
N SER A 133 -16.61 8.29 -28.28
CA SER A 133 -17.16 9.63 -28.49
C SER A 133 -17.58 10.29 -27.17
N GLY A 134 -17.76 11.60 -27.19
CA GLY A 134 -18.38 12.35 -26.07
C GLY A 134 -17.41 12.81 -24.98
N ALA A 135 -16.10 12.70 -25.16
CA ALA A 135 -15.13 13.26 -24.22
C ALA A 135 -15.18 14.81 -24.26
N ILE A 136 -15.22 15.42 -23.08
CA ILE A 136 -15.26 16.87 -22.87
C ILE A 136 -14.18 17.26 -21.89
N PHE A 137 -13.51 18.37 -22.18
CA PHE A 137 -12.39 18.88 -21.40
C PHE A 137 -12.55 20.35 -21.01
N ASP A 138 -12.00 20.69 -19.87
CA ASP A 138 -11.61 22.05 -19.57
C ASP A 138 -10.13 22.23 -19.90
N VAL A 139 -9.79 23.29 -20.62
CA VAL A 139 -8.43 23.56 -21.07
C VAL A 139 -7.98 24.90 -20.48
N SER A 140 -6.85 24.90 -19.79
CA SER A 140 -6.22 26.10 -19.27
C SER A 140 -4.90 26.37 -19.96
N ILE A 141 -4.67 27.61 -20.34
CA ILE A 141 -3.41 28.10 -20.91
C ILE A 141 -2.83 29.11 -19.95
N ASN A 142 -1.65 28.84 -19.40
CA ASN A 142 -1.01 29.73 -18.45
C ASN A 142 -0.30 30.92 -19.14
N GLY A 143 0.25 31.83 -18.34
CA GLY A 143 0.94 33.04 -18.86
C GLY A 143 2.23 32.75 -19.65
N SER A 144 2.76 31.53 -19.62
CA SER A 144 3.89 31.06 -20.43
C SER A 144 3.49 30.25 -21.65
N GLY A 145 2.17 30.10 -21.90
CA GLY A 145 1.66 29.32 -23.04
C GLY A 145 1.60 27.81 -22.80
N SER A 146 1.82 27.35 -21.59
CA SER A 146 1.68 25.93 -21.25
C SER A 146 0.21 25.55 -21.19
N ILE A 147 -0.20 24.51 -21.90
CA ILE A 147 -1.57 24.03 -21.99
C ILE A 147 -1.75 22.87 -21.02
N GLN A 148 -2.86 22.88 -20.28
CA GLN A 148 -3.31 21.78 -19.43
C GLN A 148 -4.76 21.46 -19.75
N ALA A 149 -5.04 20.21 -20.09
CA ALA A 149 -6.38 19.70 -20.31
C ALA A 149 -6.82 18.83 -19.15
N SER A 150 -7.99 19.09 -18.59
CA SER A 150 -8.64 18.27 -17.56
C SER A 150 -9.97 17.75 -18.10
N VAL A 151 -10.20 16.44 -17.96
CA VAL A 151 -11.43 15.82 -18.42
C VAL A 151 -12.58 16.18 -17.48
N THR A 152 -13.71 16.63 -18.06
CA THR A 152 -14.97 16.88 -17.34
C THR A 152 -16.02 15.84 -17.67
N ASN A 153 -15.95 15.24 -18.85
CA ASN A 153 -16.76 14.09 -19.22
C ASN A 153 -15.88 13.11 -20.02
N LEU A 154 -15.84 11.88 -19.59
CA LEU A 154 -15.02 10.84 -20.21
C LEU A 154 -15.55 10.37 -21.58
N GLY A 155 -16.85 10.56 -21.84
CA GLY A 155 -17.47 9.90 -22.97
C GLY A 155 -17.55 8.39 -22.82
N SER A 156 -17.55 7.65 -23.93
CA SER A 156 -17.62 6.19 -23.92
C SER A 156 -17.04 5.56 -25.17
N GLY A 157 -16.68 4.27 -25.08
CA GLY A 157 -16.21 3.48 -26.22
C GLY A 157 -14.76 3.71 -26.62
N TYR A 158 -13.98 4.35 -25.80
CA TYR A 158 -12.54 4.53 -26.02
C TYR A 158 -11.75 3.32 -25.51
N ASN A 159 -10.58 3.09 -26.15
CA ASN A 159 -9.57 2.14 -25.70
C ASN A 159 -8.25 2.86 -25.38
N VAL A 160 -7.44 2.25 -24.55
CA VAL A 160 -6.07 2.75 -24.30
C VAL A 160 -5.28 2.74 -25.61
N GLY A 161 -4.61 3.85 -25.90
CA GLY A 161 -3.91 4.10 -27.15
C GLY A 161 -4.71 4.87 -28.19
N ASP A 162 -6.03 5.02 -28.02
CA ASP A 162 -6.83 5.89 -28.90
C ASP A 162 -6.36 7.34 -28.76
N GLN A 163 -6.50 8.09 -29.83
CA GLN A 163 -6.13 9.50 -29.86
C GLN A 163 -7.35 10.41 -30.03
N LEU A 164 -7.37 11.45 -29.21
CA LEU A 164 -8.37 12.51 -29.25
C LEU A 164 -7.72 13.83 -29.67
N ARG A 165 -8.49 14.66 -30.35
CA ARG A 165 -8.08 15.99 -30.78
C ARG A 165 -9.00 17.03 -30.16
N ILE A 166 -8.42 17.98 -29.46
CA ILE A 166 -9.05 19.26 -29.14
C ILE A 166 -8.59 20.25 -30.23
N SER A 167 -9.54 20.83 -30.97
CA SER A 167 -9.20 21.77 -32.02
C SER A 167 -8.59 23.05 -31.45
N GLY A 168 -7.46 23.49 -32.02
CA GLY A 168 -6.84 24.76 -31.65
C GLY A 168 -7.81 25.95 -31.78
N SER A 169 -8.70 25.93 -32.77
CA SER A 169 -9.74 26.98 -32.92
C SER A 169 -10.73 27.04 -31.75
N SER A 170 -10.89 25.96 -31.00
CA SER A 170 -11.76 25.92 -29.81
C SER A 170 -11.10 26.47 -28.56
N ILE A 171 -9.79 26.65 -28.59
CA ILE A 171 -8.96 27.14 -27.47
C ILE A 171 -8.18 28.40 -27.80
N GLY A 172 -8.73 29.25 -28.72
CA GLY A 172 -8.21 30.58 -29.04
C GLY A 172 -7.31 30.64 -30.26
N GLY A 173 -7.20 29.59 -31.03
CA GLY A 173 -6.38 29.53 -32.27
C GLY A 173 -5.22 28.55 -32.12
N GLY A 174 -4.30 28.55 -33.07
CA GLY A 174 -3.10 27.71 -33.03
C GLY A 174 -3.27 26.26 -33.47
N SER A 175 -2.37 25.42 -32.97
CA SER A 175 -2.31 24.00 -33.30
C SER A 175 -3.31 23.17 -32.50
N ASP A 176 -3.78 22.06 -33.09
CA ASP A 176 -4.62 21.11 -32.39
C ASP A 176 -3.85 20.43 -31.25
N LEU A 177 -4.51 20.23 -30.10
CA LEU A 177 -3.97 19.46 -28.98
C LEU A 177 -4.38 17.98 -29.15
N ILE A 178 -3.39 17.09 -29.24
CA ILE A 178 -3.61 15.65 -29.35
C ILE A 178 -3.34 14.99 -28.01
N LEU A 179 -4.34 14.28 -27.53
CA LEU A 179 -4.32 13.52 -26.28
C LEU A 179 -4.37 12.03 -26.62
N THR A 180 -3.50 11.24 -25.99
CA THR A 180 -3.53 9.77 -26.06
C THR A 180 -4.13 9.22 -24.79
N ILE A 181 -5.07 8.30 -24.93
CA ILE A 181 -5.73 7.64 -23.81
C ILE A 181 -4.78 6.63 -23.18
N GLY A 182 -4.49 6.83 -21.90
CA GLY A 182 -3.65 5.97 -21.08
C GLY A 182 -4.47 5.06 -20.17
N ALA A 183 -3.80 4.05 -19.60
CA ALA A 183 -4.36 3.14 -18.62
C ALA A 183 -4.79 3.88 -17.35
N ALA A 184 -5.85 3.39 -16.71
CA ALA A 184 -6.27 3.89 -15.40
C ALA A 184 -5.43 3.25 -14.29
N ASN A 185 -5.14 4.00 -13.24
CA ASN A 185 -4.51 3.48 -12.03
C ASN A 185 -5.49 2.60 -11.25
N VAL A 186 -4.98 1.51 -10.71
CA VAL A 186 -5.73 0.61 -9.82
C VAL A 186 -5.17 0.74 -8.41
N SER A 187 -6.04 1.03 -7.47
CA SER A 187 -5.74 1.06 -6.03
C SER A 187 -6.43 -0.12 -5.35
N ILE A 188 -5.68 -0.86 -4.56
CA ILE A 188 -6.17 -2.04 -3.87
C ILE A 188 -5.92 -1.87 -2.37
N SER A 189 -6.96 -2.03 -1.57
CA SER A 189 -6.84 -2.08 -0.12
C SER A 189 -7.46 -3.37 0.41
N GLN A 190 -6.71 -4.06 1.26
CA GLN A 190 -7.15 -5.27 1.93
C GLN A 190 -8.20 -4.91 2.99
N THR A 191 -9.34 -5.60 2.96
CA THR A 191 -10.44 -5.42 3.93
C THR A 191 -10.60 -6.62 4.86
N ASP A 192 -10.09 -7.77 4.43
CA ASP A 192 -10.07 -9.01 5.21
C ASP A 192 -8.86 -9.80 4.71
N ALA A 193 -7.93 -10.14 5.59
CA ALA A 193 -6.72 -10.87 5.19
C ALA A 193 -7.00 -12.32 4.84
N GLY A 194 -8.11 -12.87 5.30
CA GLY A 194 -8.32 -14.31 5.25
C GLY A 194 -7.32 -15.07 6.12
N SER A 195 -7.12 -16.33 5.84
CA SER A 195 -6.17 -17.17 6.57
C SER A 195 -5.64 -18.31 5.69
N GLY A 196 -4.51 -18.92 6.12
CA GLY A 196 -3.93 -20.07 5.45
C GLY A 196 -3.03 -19.74 4.26
N TYR A 197 -2.71 -18.49 4.02
CA TYR A 197 -1.76 -18.06 2.99
C TYR A 197 -0.32 -18.19 3.46
N VAL A 198 0.57 -18.46 2.50
CA VAL A 198 2.02 -18.57 2.73
C VAL A 198 2.72 -17.43 1.98
N ARG A 199 3.78 -16.88 2.58
CA ARG A 199 4.63 -15.85 1.96
C ARG A 199 5.09 -16.27 0.57
N GLY A 200 5.02 -15.33 -0.38
CA GLY A 200 5.38 -15.56 -1.78
C GLY A 200 4.28 -16.24 -2.60
N GLU A 201 3.19 -16.66 -1.96
CA GLU A 201 2.05 -17.21 -2.68
C GLU A 201 1.42 -16.14 -3.58
N ALA A 202 1.07 -16.54 -4.80
CA ALA A 202 0.34 -15.69 -5.71
C ALA A 202 -1.17 -15.92 -5.52
N ILE A 203 -1.90 -14.85 -5.27
CA ILE A 203 -3.36 -14.85 -5.24
C ILE A 203 -3.89 -13.90 -6.31
N THR A 204 -5.12 -14.12 -6.75
CA THR A 204 -5.66 -13.39 -7.90
C THR A 204 -7.05 -12.85 -7.60
N ILE A 205 -7.25 -11.58 -7.84
CA ILE A 205 -8.58 -10.97 -7.96
C ILE A 205 -9.01 -11.16 -9.41
N LEU A 206 -10.08 -11.91 -9.62
CA LEU A 206 -10.56 -12.20 -10.98
C LEU A 206 -11.21 -10.95 -11.59
N GLY A 207 -10.86 -10.65 -12.83
CA GLY A 207 -11.36 -9.49 -13.57
C GLY A 207 -12.88 -9.44 -13.68
N ASN A 208 -13.54 -10.59 -13.81
CA ASN A 208 -15.00 -10.67 -13.88
C ASN A 208 -15.72 -10.27 -12.57
N LEU A 209 -15.01 -10.22 -11.44
CA LEU A 209 -15.54 -9.72 -10.17
C LEU A 209 -15.47 -8.19 -10.04
N ILE A 210 -14.72 -7.55 -10.93
CA ILE A 210 -14.49 -6.11 -10.95
C ILE A 210 -14.90 -5.47 -12.28
N GLY A 211 -15.87 -6.08 -12.97
CA GLY A 211 -16.48 -5.53 -14.18
C GLY A 211 -15.71 -5.73 -15.47
N GLY A 212 -14.61 -6.47 -15.42
CA GLY A 212 -13.78 -6.83 -16.57
C GLY A 212 -13.95 -8.27 -17.03
N SER A 213 -12.94 -8.80 -17.72
CA SER A 213 -12.85 -10.16 -18.22
C SER A 213 -11.92 -11.00 -17.36
N ALA A 214 -12.25 -12.26 -17.12
CA ALA A 214 -11.34 -13.20 -16.45
C ALA A 214 -10.13 -13.52 -17.33
N GLY A 215 -8.97 -13.66 -16.71
CA GLY A 215 -7.71 -14.03 -17.36
C GLY A 215 -6.60 -13.00 -17.13
N ALA A 216 -5.36 -13.47 -17.22
CA ALA A 216 -4.17 -12.63 -17.14
C ALA A 216 -3.60 -12.39 -18.55
N GLY A 217 -3.12 -11.17 -18.83
CA GLY A 217 -2.51 -10.79 -20.10
C GLY A 217 -3.43 -10.05 -21.07
N PRO A 218 -3.08 -9.94 -22.34
CA PRO A 218 -3.86 -9.14 -23.30
C PRO A 218 -5.30 -9.62 -23.41
N GLY A 219 -6.25 -8.80 -22.97
CA GLY A 219 -7.69 -9.09 -22.98
C GLY A 219 -8.27 -9.68 -21.69
N GLY A 220 -7.44 -9.92 -20.66
CA GLY A 220 -7.89 -10.28 -19.31
C GLY A 220 -7.58 -9.17 -18.30
N ASP A 221 -8.42 -9.07 -17.28
CA ASP A 221 -8.37 -8.02 -16.26
C ASP A 221 -8.08 -8.57 -14.85
N ASP A 222 -7.57 -9.78 -14.76
CA ASP A 222 -7.18 -10.36 -13.47
C ASP A 222 -6.04 -9.58 -12.85
N ILE A 223 -6.14 -9.33 -11.55
CA ILE A 223 -5.10 -8.64 -10.79
C ILE A 223 -4.39 -9.66 -9.91
N ALA A 224 -3.12 -9.89 -10.22
CA ALA A 224 -2.26 -10.75 -9.42
C ALA A 224 -1.70 -9.98 -8.22
N LEU A 225 -1.69 -10.63 -7.06
CA LEU A 225 -1.16 -10.14 -5.79
C LEU A 225 -0.15 -11.17 -5.27
N THR A 226 0.90 -10.68 -4.63
CA THR A 226 1.85 -11.55 -3.92
C THR A 226 1.68 -11.37 -2.42
N VAL A 227 1.58 -12.48 -1.70
CA VAL A 227 1.50 -12.51 -0.24
C VAL A 227 2.86 -12.16 0.36
N GLY A 228 2.87 -11.17 1.24
CA GLY A 228 4.05 -10.74 1.99
C GLY A 228 3.96 -11.09 3.48
N ASP A 229 4.95 -10.65 4.22
CA ASP A 229 5.04 -10.86 5.66
C ASP A 229 3.99 -10.05 6.43
N ALA A 230 3.63 -10.55 7.61
CA ALA A 230 2.91 -9.77 8.61
C ALA A 230 3.90 -8.99 9.51
N ASN A 231 3.53 -7.79 9.91
CA ASN A 231 4.30 -7.01 10.88
C ASN A 231 4.12 -7.58 12.29
N VAL A 232 5.20 -7.63 13.05
CA VAL A 232 5.19 -8.05 14.45
C VAL A 232 5.50 -6.86 15.35
N THR A 233 4.65 -6.62 16.33
CA THR A 233 4.85 -5.60 17.37
C THR A 233 5.05 -6.28 18.72
N ILE A 234 6.12 -5.92 19.43
CA ILE A 234 6.47 -6.48 20.71
C ILE A 234 6.48 -5.37 21.76
N SER A 235 5.84 -5.62 22.88
CA SER A 235 5.88 -4.75 24.06
C SER A 235 6.24 -5.56 25.30
N LEU A 236 6.96 -4.93 26.21
CA LEU A 236 7.33 -5.54 27.48
C LEU A 236 6.15 -5.52 28.44
N ALA A 237 5.69 -6.70 28.86
CA ALA A 237 4.64 -6.84 29.86
C ALA A 237 5.21 -6.88 31.28
N ASN A 238 6.37 -7.53 31.46
CA ASN A 238 7.12 -7.56 32.70
C ASN A 238 8.63 -7.61 32.38
N ALA A 239 9.38 -6.72 32.98
CA ALA A 239 10.83 -6.64 32.73
C ALA A 239 11.63 -7.84 33.30
N GLY A 240 11.07 -8.58 34.25
CA GLY A 240 11.85 -9.56 34.98
C GLY A 240 12.95 -8.92 35.83
N THR A 241 14.01 -9.69 36.12
CA THR A 241 15.14 -9.21 36.92
C THR A 241 16.46 -9.80 36.42
N GLY A 242 17.56 -9.08 36.66
CA GLY A 242 18.92 -9.57 36.41
C GLY A 242 19.41 -9.45 34.97
N TYR A 243 18.66 -8.82 34.07
CA TYR A 243 19.13 -8.56 32.72
C TYR A 243 20.11 -7.39 32.65
N ALA A 244 21.08 -7.50 31.75
CA ALA A 244 22.01 -6.43 31.41
C ALA A 244 21.77 -5.89 30.01
N ALA A 245 22.11 -4.63 29.79
CA ALA A 245 22.09 -4.05 28.45
C ALA A 245 22.97 -4.87 27.48
N GLY A 246 22.42 -5.18 26.31
CA GLY A 246 23.06 -6.07 25.33
C GLY A 246 22.67 -7.54 25.46
N ASP A 247 21.96 -7.94 26.51
CA ASP A 247 21.40 -9.29 26.58
C ASP A 247 20.43 -9.54 25.44
N VAL A 248 20.44 -10.74 24.90
CA VAL A 248 19.45 -11.21 23.92
C VAL A 248 18.47 -12.15 24.63
N VAL A 249 17.21 -11.79 24.58
CA VAL A 249 16.11 -12.61 25.12
C VAL A 249 15.30 -13.13 23.93
N THR A 250 15.15 -14.43 23.84
CA THR A 250 14.39 -15.09 22.77
C THR A 250 12.96 -15.34 23.22
N ILE A 251 11.99 -14.92 22.43
CA ILE A 251 10.60 -15.30 22.54
C ILE A 251 10.40 -16.53 21.65
N PRO A 252 10.16 -17.72 22.24
CA PRO A 252 10.04 -18.94 21.45
C PRO A 252 8.81 -18.94 20.54
N GLY A 253 8.98 -19.25 19.24
CA GLY A 253 7.94 -19.27 18.24
C GLY A 253 6.77 -20.20 18.59
N ASN A 254 7.04 -21.33 19.23
CA ASN A 254 6.01 -22.27 19.66
C ASN A 254 5.07 -21.73 20.75
N LEU A 255 5.43 -20.64 21.42
CA LEU A 255 4.58 -19.96 22.39
C LEU A 255 3.67 -18.91 21.75
N ILE A 256 3.92 -18.56 20.50
CA ILE A 256 3.18 -17.58 19.72
C ILE A 256 2.56 -18.16 18.44
N GLY A 257 2.25 -19.46 18.48
CA GLY A 257 1.54 -20.14 17.40
C GLY A 257 2.38 -20.59 16.21
N GLY A 258 3.69 -20.37 16.28
CA GLY A 258 4.66 -20.76 15.27
C GLY A 258 5.48 -22.00 15.65
N SER A 259 6.65 -22.14 15.04
CA SER A 259 7.62 -23.22 15.28
C SER A 259 8.80 -22.71 16.10
N ALA A 260 9.35 -23.54 17.00
CA ALA A 260 10.56 -23.19 17.73
C ALA A 260 11.79 -23.19 16.82
N GLY A 261 12.71 -22.26 17.05
CA GLY A 261 13.98 -22.13 16.35
C GLY A 261 14.13 -20.78 15.65
N ALA A 262 15.38 -20.40 15.40
CA ALA A 262 15.76 -19.22 14.64
C ALA A 262 16.17 -19.61 13.20
N GLY A 263 15.81 -18.80 12.21
CA GLY A 263 16.17 -19.02 10.79
C GLY A 263 15.06 -19.64 9.95
N PRO A 264 15.36 -20.11 8.72
CA PRO A 264 14.34 -20.61 7.81
C PRO A 264 13.53 -21.76 8.42
N GLY A 265 12.23 -21.51 8.65
CA GLY A 265 11.29 -22.46 9.26
C GLY A 265 11.15 -22.41 10.78
N GLY A 266 11.83 -21.47 11.46
CA GLY A 266 11.62 -21.16 12.88
C GLY A 266 11.08 -19.75 13.06
N ASP A 267 10.24 -19.58 14.08
CA ASP A 267 9.53 -18.33 14.36
C ASP A 267 9.97 -17.67 15.68
N ASP A 268 11.12 -18.06 16.20
CA ASP A 268 11.68 -17.43 17.40
C ASP A 268 12.01 -15.96 17.13
N ILE A 269 11.66 -15.10 18.08
CA ILE A 269 11.93 -13.67 17.97
C ILE A 269 12.92 -13.26 19.03
N ASP A 270 14.08 -12.76 18.61
CA ASP A 270 15.09 -12.23 19.50
C ASP A 270 14.83 -10.77 19.82
N VAL A 271 14.98 -10.40 21.06
CA VAL A 271 14.81 -9.05 21.60
C VAL A 271 16.09 -8.67 22.34
N THR A 272 16.71 -7.58 21.92
CA THR A 272 17.89 -7.04 22.63
C THR A 272 17.45 -6.11 23.76
N VAL A 273 17.99 -6.34 24.94
CA VAL A 273 17.80 -5.49 26.11
C VAL A 273 18.64 -4.22 25.96
N GLY A 274 18.01 -3.07 26.06
CA GLY A 274 18.66 -1.77 26.08
C GLY A 274 18.76 -1.18 27.48
N ASP A 275 19.40 -0.01 27.57
CA ASP A 275 19.56 0.72 28.83
C ASP A 275 18.22 1.20 29.38
N ALA A 276 18.11 1.23 30.70
CA ALA A 276 17.03 1.92 31.40
C ALA A 276 17.29 3.44 31.40
N THR A 277 16.22 4.21 31.27
CA THR A 277 16.30 5.68 31.41
C THR A 277 16.44 6.06 32.88
N ILE A 278 17.41 6.94 33.17
CA ILE A 278 17.58 7.53 34.51
C ILE A 278 17.07 8.97 34.47
N SER A 279 16.15 9.29 35.35
CA SER A 279 15.72 10.68 35.58
C SER A 279 16.11 11.13 37.00
N VAL A 280 16.60 12.37 37.12
CA VAL A 280 17.11 12.98 38.35
C VAL A 280 16.24 14.18 38.71
#